data_bac9abe1feefe3c5cc7402b26971437b
#
_entry.id   bac9abe1feefe3c5cc7402b26971437b
#
_cell.length_a   1.000
_cell.length_b   1.000
_cell.length_c   1.000
_cell.angle_alpha   90.00
_cell.angle_beta   90.00
_cell.angle_gamma   90.00
#
_symmetry.space_group_name_H-M   'P 1'
#
loop_
_entity.id
_entity.type
_entity.pdbx_description
1 polymer ?
#
loop_
_entity_poly.entity_id
_entity_poly.type
_entity_poly.pdbx_seq_one_letter_code
_entity_poly.pdbx_strand_id
1 'polypeptide(L)'
;MRLIPKFLRRKAVRWSIAVAVLVLAAAFVAWRATGRHPTYVTATVSRGAIQRSISTTGALNPVVTVNVGSYVSGTIKKLFCDYNTEVTVGQPCAIVDPLPFQLIVDQDRAELGTARAQLKKDLAALAYAKTAYERDAKLLDEGTVSADTVDSEKSSYDQAVAQVGLDQASIVQRDAALKAAQVNLDYTTIVSPVVGTVITRSIDVGQTVAASLQTPTLFIIGKDLTKMQVDTNVSEADVGGLHVGQDAYFSVQAFPGQVFHGRISQIRHGPITVQNVVTYDVVIGFDNPDRLLYPGMTADTHIVTDEHRNVLRVPLPATRFSPGGLGHAARPTPGVGREQTRGELAADSATAAPALEGGGEGRRARGTDAAAPGEGRGPGRGQGFRRDGGDRTAGDHPGGGHRGQRGATHAGRVWVLEADGKLKAVPVTLGLDDGTLIEISGPGISEGETIVVNQINENDEKRAPGPGNANANAFRAAGPRF
;
A
#
# COMPACT_ATOMS: atom_id res chain seq x y z
N MET A 1 -16.32 -99.62 53.76
CA MET A 1 -15.18 -98.76 53.72
C MET A 1 -14.38 -99.07 52.48
N ARG A 2 -14.50 -98.24 51.40
CA ARG A 2 -13.78 -98.43 50.13
C ARG A 2 -12.81 -97.26 49.97
N LEU A 3 -11.55 -97.55 50.12
CA LEU A 3 -10.42 -96.60 49.87
C LEU A 3 -10.28 -96.36 48.39
N ILE A 4 -10.47 -95.10 47.96
CA ILE A 4 -10.24 -94.64 46.57
C ILE A 4 -8.73 -94.23 46.51
N PRO A 5 -7.95 -94.74 45.53
CA PRO A 5 -6.51 -94.51 45.49
C PRO A 5 -6.17 -93.06 45.05
N LYS A 6 -5.35 -92.41 45.83
CA LYS A 6 -4.83 -91.00 45.66
C LYS A 6 -4.13 -90.71 44.31
N PHE A 7 -3.93 -91.73 43.46
CA PHE A 7 -3.17 -91.60 42.22
C PHE A 7 -3.97 -91.07 41.01
N LEU A 8 -5.32 -91.23 40.99
CA LEU A 8 -6.16 -90.69 39.92
C LEU A 8 -6.48 -89.22 40.04
N ARG A 9 -6.39 -88.68 41.22
CA ARG A 9 -6.65 -87.21 41.46
C ARG A 9 -5.57 -86.25 40.91
N ARG A 10 -4.34 -86.77 40.85
CA ARG A 10 -3.21 -85.92 40.31
C ARG A 10 -3.20 -85.86 38.75
N LYS A 11 -3.71 -86.87 38.05
CA LYS A 11 -3.80 -86.85 36.60
C LYS A 11 -5.00 -86.00 36.13
N ALA A 12 -6.17 -86.11 36.85
CA ALA A 12 -7.30 -85.24 36.52
C ALA A 12 -7.08 -83.79 36.75
N VAL A 13 -6.33 -83.38 37.82
CA VAL A 13 -5.93 -81.98 38.06
C VAL A 13 -4.93 -81.47 37.00
N ARG A 14 -4.03 -82.30 36.51
CA ARG A 14 -3.11 -81.91 35.44
C ARG A 14 -3.83 -81.73 34.10
N TRP A 15 -4.83 -82.55 33.82
CA TRP A 15 -5.65 -82.40 32.61
C TRP A 15 -6.58 -81.21 32.68
N SER A 16 -7.15 -80.88 33.82
CA SER A 16 -7.97 -79.66 33.99
C SER A 16 -7.15 -78.36 33.87
N ILE A 17 -5.91 -78.36 34.36
CA ILE A 17 -5.00 -77.23 34.18
C ILE A 17 -4.61 -77.09 32.71
N ALA A 18 -4.32 -78.19 32.01
CA ALA A 18 -3.99 -78.15 30.59
C ALA A 18 -5.15 -77.63 29.73
N VAL A 19 -6.39 -78.07 30.01
CA VAL A 19 -7.58 -77.55 29.34
C VAL A 19 -7.82 -76.06 29.64
N ALA A 20 -7.65 -75.65 30.90
CA ALA A 20 -7.76 -74.22 31.27
C ALA A 20 -6.76 -73.35 30.58
N VAL A 21 -5.51 -73.80 30.45
CA VAL A 21 -4.45 -73.07 29.73
C VAL A 21 -4.76 -73.00 28.23
N LEU A 22 -5.33 -74.08 27.65
CA LEU A 22 -5.68 -74.10 26.23
C LEU A 22 -6.92 -73.24 25.94
N VAL A 23 -7.91 -73.16 26.85
CA VAL A 23 -9.02 -72.22 26.75
C VAL A 23 -8.57 -70.80 26.94
N LEU A 24 -7.65 -70.49 27.85
CA LEU A 24 -7.07 -69.16 28.03
C LEU A 24 -6.22 -68.76 26.84
N ALA A 25 -5.44 -69.69 26.27
CA ALA A 25 -4.66 -69.41 25.03
C ALA A 25 -5.61 -69.21 23.83
N ALA A 26 -6.70 -69.99 23.71
CA ALA A 26 -7.69 -69.78 22.66
C ALA A 26 -8.46 -68.44 22.85
N ALA A 27 -8.82 -68.09 24.08
CA ALA A 27 -9.45 -66.80 24.40
C ALA A 27 -8.47 -65.63 24.14
N PHE A 28 -7.19 -65.79 24.45
CA PHE A 28 -6.15 -64.80 24.16
C PHE A 28 -5.92 -64.64 22.65
N VAL A 29 -5.89 -65.73 21.90
CA VAL A 29 -5.79 -65.69 20.43
C VAL A 29 -7.08 -65.11 19.83
N ALA A 30 -8.25 -65.45 20.30
CA ALA A 30 -9.53 -64.86 19.89
C ALA A 30 -9.59 -63.36 20.23
N TRP A 31 -9.14 -62.92 21.41
CA TRP A 31 -9.04 -61.52 21.81
C TRP A 31 -8.02 -60.76 21.00
N ARG A 32 -6.92 -61.41 20.61
CA ARG A 32 -5.93 -60.83 19.74
C ARG A 32 -6.36 -60.82 18.25
N ALA A 33 -7.23 -61.75 17.84
CA ALA A 33 -7.79 -61.84 16.48
C ALA A 33 -8.98 -60.91 16.25
N THR A 34 -9.71 -60.48 17.33
CA THR A 34 -10.64 -59.35 17.25
C THR A 34 -9.85 -58.04 17.12
N GLY A 35 -9.22 -57.88 15.95
CA GLY A 35 -8.45 -56.71 15.60
C GLY A 35 -9.30 -55.47 15.78
N ARG A 36 -8.81 -54.53 16.58
CA ARG A 36 -9.36 -53.20 16.70
C ARG A 36 -9.39 -52.57 15.31
N HIS A 37 -10.59 -52.44 14.74
CA HIS A 37 -10.73 -51.75 13.48
C HIS A 37 -10.51 -50.25 13.74
N PRO A 38 -9.50 -49.62 13.13
CA PRO A 38 -9.29 -48.20 13.28
C PRO A 38 -10.50 -47.46 12.72
N THR A 39 -11.03 -46.51 13.49
CA THR A 39 -12.11 -45.63 13.02
C THR A 39 -11.51 -44.53 12.15
N TYR A 40 -11.98 -44.43 10.92
CA TYR A 40 -11.53 -43.42 9.97
C TYR A 40 -12.51 -42.26 9.90
N VAL A 41 -12.00 -41.02 9.91
CA VAL A 41 -12.76 -39.84 9.52
C VAL A 41 -12.73 -39.77 8.01
N THR A 42 -13.87 -39.74 7.39
CA THR A 42 -14.02 -39.77 5.93
C THR A 42 -14.63 -38.47 5.40
N ALA A 43 -14.32 -38.14 4.17
CA ALA A 43 -14.98 -37.11 3.40
C ALA A 43 -15.33 -37.65 2.02
N THR A 44 -16.32 -37.08 1.38
CA THR A 44 -16.71 -37.42 0.01
C THR A 44 -16.01 -36.52 -1.01
N VAL A 45 -15.55 -37.14 -2.10
CA VAL A 45 -15.06 -36.38 -3.26
C VAL A 45 -16.23 -35.60 -3.85
N SER A 46 -16.11 -34.31 -3.94
CA SER A 46 -17.12 -33.43 -4.54
C SER A 46 -16.59 -32.75 -5.80
N ARG A 47 -17.49 -32.39 -6.70
CA ARG A 47 -17.16 -31.60 -7.89
C ARG A 47 -17.58 -30.15 -7.66
N GLY A 48 -16.70 -29.21 -7.98
CA GLY A 48 -16.99 -27.79 -7.79
C GLY A 48 -15.88 -26.88 -8.27
N ALA A 49 -16.03 -25.60 -8.01
CA ALA A 49 -14.98 -24.63 -8.28
C ALA A 49 -13.97 -24.58 -7.13
N ILE A 50 -12.71 -24.39 -7.46
CA ILE A 50 -11.62 -24.07 -6.53
C ILE A 50 -10.99 -22.77 -7.01
N GLN A 51 -10.79 -21.84 -6.07
CA GLN A 51 -10.19 -20.53 -6.34
C GLN A 51 -9.01 -20.35 -5.42
N ARG A 52 -7.87 -19.95 -6.02
CA ARG A 52 -6.76 -19.42 -5.23
C ARG A 52 -6.93 -17.93 -5.11
N SER A 53 -6.90 -17.42 -3.90
CA SER A 53 -6.98 -15.99 -3.65
C SER A 53 -5.82 -15.51 -2.77
N ILE A 54 -5.37 -14.30 -3.03
CA ILE A 54 -4.46 -13.56 -2.17
C ILE A 54 -5.30 -12.73 -1.24
N SER A 55 -5.11 -12.92 0.08
CA SER A 55 -5.79 -12.14 1.11
C SER A 55 -4.93 -10.95 1.52
N THR A 56 -5.50 -9.76 1.47
CA THR A 56 -4.83 -8.51 1.84
C THR A 56 -5.83 -7.55 2.47
N THR A 57 -5.33 -6.53 3.15
CA THR A 57 -6.15 -5.46 3.69
C THR A 57 -5.92 -4.17 2.92
N GLY A 58 -6.96 -3.36 2.79
CA GLY A 58 -6.88 -2.09 2.09
C GLY A 58 -7.80 -1.04 2.70
N ALA A 59 -7.70 0.19 2.20
CA ALA A 59 -8.56 1.30 2.57
C ALA A 59 -9.46 1.69 1.39
N LEU A 60 -10.72 1.98 1.70
CA LEU A 60 -11.67 2.48 0.72
C LEU A 60 -11.43 3.98 0.47
N ASN A 61 -11.29 4.34 -0.79
CA ASN A 61 -11.08 5.72 -1.21
C ASN A 61 -11.95 6.06 -2.43
N PRO A 62 -12.34 7.32 -2.64
CA PRO A 62 -12.90 7.74 -3.93
C PRO A 62 -11.83 7.62 -5.02
N VAL A 63 -12.26 7.36 -6.25
CA VAL A 63 -11.34 7.27 -7.41
C VAL A 63 -10.59 8.58 -7.63
N VAL A 64 -11.25 9.72 -7.38
CA VAL A 64 -10.62 11.04 -7.50
C VAL A 64 -10.90 11.86 -6.26
N THR A 65 -9.83 12.29 -5.58
CA THR A 65 -9.89 13.26 -4.48
C THR A 65 -9.14 14.53 -4.87
N VAL A 66 -9.67 15.68 -4.49
CA VAL A 66 -9.03 16.98 -4.72
C VAL A 66 -8.80 17.66 -3.37
N ASN A 67 -7.57 18.03 -3.13
CA ASN A 67 -7.18 18.80 -1.96
C ASN A 67 -7.33 20.29 -2.29
N VAL A 68 -8.19 20.98 -1.55
CA VAL A 68 -8.43 22.41 -1.67
C VAL A 68 -7.68 23.11 -0.55
N GLY A 69 -6.77 24.02 -0.93
CA GLY A 69 -5.97 24.82 0.01
C GLY A 69 -6.19 26.31 -0.19
N SER A 70 -5.46 27.14 0.58
CA SER A 70 -5.44 28.59 0.42
C SER A 70 -4.19 29.06 -0.32
N TYR A 71 -4.36 30.01 -1.22
CA TYR A 71 -3.24 30.69 -1.91
C TYR A 71 -2.73 31.89 -1.12
N VAL A 72 -3.53 32.40 -0.18
CA VAL A 72 -3.21 33.59 0.62
C VAL A 72 -3.23 33.25 2.11
N SER A 73 -2.43 33.96 2.89
CA SER A 73 -2.38 33.83 4.34
C SER A 73 -3.36 34.79 4.98
N GLY A 74 -4.06 34.35 6.03
CA GLY A 74 -5.00 35.19 6.76
C GLY A 74 -5.88 34.39 7.69
N THR A 75 -6.81 35.07 8.36
CA THR A 75 -7.76 34.45 9.30
C THR A 75 -9.05 34.07 8.57
N ILE A 76 -9.57 32.88 8.81
CA ILE A 76 -10.85 32.41 8.24
C ILE A 76 -11.99 33.21 8.89
N LYS A 77 -12.71 33.99 8.10
CA LYS A 77 -13.80 34.84 8.53
C LYS A 77 -15.14 34.15 8.45
N LYS A 78 -15.36 33.35 7.42
CA LYS A 78 -16.60 32.61 7.18
C LYS A 78 -16.33 31.24 6.60
N LEU A 79 -17.18 30.28 6.93
CA LEU A 79 -17.17 28.92 6.43
C LEU A 79 -18.58 28.61 5.89
N PHE A 80 -18.66 28.04 4.67
CA PHE A 80 -19.89 27.69 4.00
C PHE A 80 -20.02 26.19 3.72
N CYS A 81 -18.88 25.48 3.58
CA CYS A 81 -18.88 24.06 3.39
C CYS A 81 -18.49 23.35 4.69
N ASP A 82 -19.23 22.30 5.02
CA ASP A 82 -18.97 21.44 6.16
C ASP A 82 -18.81 19.99 5.67
N TYR A 83 -18.55 19.06 6.59
CA TYR A 83 -18.50 17.62 6.27
C TYR A 83 -19.77 17.19 5.52
N ASN A 84 -19.60 16.30 4.55
CA ASN A 84 -20.67 15.75 3.72
C ASN A 84 -21.48 16.75 2.89
N THR A 85 -21.02 18.02 2.81
CA THR A 85 -21.66 19.02 1.94
C THR A 85 -21.38 18.69 0.48
N GLU A 86 -22.42 18.60 -0.35
CA GLU A 86 -22.27 18.52 -1.81
C GLU A 86 -21.93 19.91 -2.35
N VAL A 87 -20.89 19.96 -3.18
CA VAL A 87 -20.35 21.21 -3.74
C VAL A 87 -20.30 21.16 -5.26
N THR A 88 -20.47 22.32 -5.86
CA THR A 88 -20.33 22.52 -7.32
C THR A 88 -19.07 23.32 -7.65
N VAL A 89 -18.65 23.29 -8.93
CA VAL A 89 -17.48 24.08 -9.36
C VAL A 89 -17.73 25.57 -9.13
N GLY A 90 -16.76 26.26 -8.52
CA GLY A 90 -16.83 27.68 -8.22
C GLY A 90 -17.64 28.04 -6.98
N GLN A 91 -18.24 27.05 -6.29
CA GLN A 91 -18.97 27.30 -5.05
C GLN A 91 -18.00 27.72 -3.94
N PRO A 92 -18.25 28.86 -3.26
CA PRO A 92 -17.42 29.31 -2.16
C PRO A 92 -17.57 28.37 -0.95
N CYS A 93 -16.45 27.89 -0.44
CA CYS A 93 -16.38 27.03 0.75
C CYS A 93 -15.89 27.76 2.00
N ALA A 94 -14.98 28.71 1.84
CA ALA A 94 -14.50 29.54 2.95
C ALA A 94 -14.09 30.92 2.45
N ILE A 95 -14.08 31.88 3.34
CA ILE A 95 -13.57 33.24 3.10
C ILE A 95 -12.49 33.53 4.13
N VAL A 96 -11.28 33.82 3.65
CA VAL A 96 -10.20 34.46 4.40
C VAL A 96 -10.55 35.93 4.56
N ASP A 97 -10.17 36.59 5.65
CA ASP A 97 -10.49 38.02 5.85
C ASP A 97 -9.99 38.88 4.67
N PRO A 98 -10.90 39.44 3.84
CA PRO A 98 -10.54 40.17 2.64
C PRO A 98 -10.08 41.60 2.93
N LEU A 99 -10.29 42.12 4.15
CA LEU A 99 -10.05 43.52 4.45
C LEU A 99 -8.62 44.01 4.15
N PRO A 100 -7.55 43.29 4.53
CA PRO A 100 -6.18 43.70 4.20
C PRO A 100 -5.94 43.77 2.68
N PHE A 101 -6.48 42.81 1.94
CA PHE A 101 -6.35 42.73 0.47
C PHE A 101 -7.16 43.84 -0.22
N GLN A 102 -8.36 44.12 0.30
CA GLN A 102 -9.21 45.23 -0.21
C GLN A 102 -8.51 46.57 -0.09
N LEU A 103 -7.83 46.82 1.05
CA LEU A 103 -7.07 48.09 1.25
C LEU A 103 -5.95 48.24 0.25
N ILE A 104 -5.25 47.12 -0.11
CA ILE A 104 -4.21 47.16 -1.13
C ILE A 104 -4.79 47.47 -2.52
N VAL A 105 -5.92 46.83 -2.89
CA VAL A 105 -6.63 47.12 -4.14
C VAL A 105 -7.08 48.59 -4.20
N ASP A 106 -7.57 49.14 -3.13
CA ASP A 106 -8.01 50.55 -3.07
C ASP A 106 -6.82 51.51 -3.17
N GLN A 107 -5.65 51.18 -2.56
CA GLN A 107 -4.42 51.92 -2.69
C GLN A 107 -3.92 51.92 -4.15
N ASP A 108 -3.77 50.74 -4.77
CA ASP A 108 -3.27 50.59 -6.16
C ASP A 108 -4.24 51.29 -7.13
N ARG A 109 -5.55 51.24 -6.89
CA ARG A 109 -6.53 51.99 -7.68
C ARG A 109 -6.33 53.48 -7.59
N ALA A 110 -6.02 54.01 -6.39
CA ALA A 110 -5.73 55.44 -6.20
C ALA A 110 -4.43 55.82 -6.91
N GLU A 111 -3.39 54.98 -6.83
CA GLU A 111 -2.13 55.22 -7.52
C GLU A 111 -2.29 55.22 -9.05
N LEU A 112 -3.08 54.33 -9.62
CA LEU A 112 -3.47 54.34 -11.03
C LEU A 112 -4.21 55.62 -11.40
N GLY A 113 -5.10 56.10 -10.51
CA GLY A 113 -5.84 57.35 -10.66
C GLY A 113 -4.89 58.56 -10.75
N THR A 114 -3.87 58.61 -9.89
CA THR A 114 -2.86 59.69 -9.92
C THR A 114 -2.03 59.67 -11.18
N ALA A 115 -1.60 58.48 -11.64
CA ALA A 115 -0.84 58.31 -12.90
C ALA A 115 -1.65 58.78 -14.12
N ARG A 116 -2.96 58.47 -14.14
CA ARG A 116 -3.87 58.93 -15.20
C ARG A 116 -4.07 60.44 -15.18
N ALA A 117 -4.14 61.06 -13.98
CA ALA A 117 -4.22 62.49 -13.85
C ALA A 117 -2.93 63.21 -14.30
N GLN A 118 -1.79 62.61 -14.01
CA GLN A 118 -0.48 63.10 -14.49
C GLN A 118 -0.39 63.08 -16.02
N LEU A 119 -0.78 61.95 -16.66
CA LEU A 119 -0.85 61.84 -18.11
C LEU A 119 -1.73 62.95 -18.70
N LYS A 120 -2.91 63.21 -18.09
CA LYS A 120 -3.78 64.26 -18.58
C LYS A 120 -3.18 65.65 -18.51
N LYS A 121 -2.42 65.94 -17.44
CA LYS A 121 -1.67 67.18 -17.30
C LYS A 121 -0.60 67.29 -18.40
N ASP A 122 0.19 66.24 -18.64
CA ASP A 122 1.30 66.27 -19.57
C ASP A 122 0.83 66.22 -21.04
N LEU A 123 -0.35 65.61 -21.31
CA LEU A 123 -1.01 65.78 -22.61
C LEU A 123 -1.41 67.24 -22.89
N ALA A 124 -1.84 68.01 -21.88
CA ALA A 124 -2.11 69.43 -22.04
C ALA A 124 -0.84 70.23 -22.28
N ALA A 125 0.28 69.87 -21.60
CA ALA A 125 1.59 70.49 -21.84
C ALA A 125 2.10 70.18 -23.24
N LEU A 126 1.94 68.92 -23.70
CA LEU A 126 2.28 68.49 -25.07
C LEU A 126 1.50 69.32 -26.12
N ALA A 127 0.19 69.45 -25.90
CA ALA A 127 -0.63 70.26 -26.85
C ALA A 127 -0.16 71.75 -26.92
N TYR A 128 0.23 72.36 -25.78
CA TYR A 128 0.78 73.66 -25.75
C TYR A 128 2.09 73.73 -26.48
N ALA A 129 3.10 72.89 -26.18
CA ALA A 129 4.41 72.83 -26.80
C ALA A 129 4.31 72.59 -28.33
N LYS A 130 3.41 71.73 -28.74
CA LYS A 130 3.12 71.49 -30.16
C LYS A 130 2.67 72.77 -30.86
N THR A 131 1.70 73.45 -30.26
CA THR A 131 1.13 74.69 -30.83
C THR A 131 2.20 75.82 -30.90
N ALA A 132 3.08 75.88 -29.87
CA ALA A 132 4.20 76.86 -29.86
C ALA A 132 5.21 76.60 -31.01
N TYR A 133 5.66 75.34 -31.12
CA TYR A 133 6.53 74.88 -32.19
C TYR A 133 5.96 75.12 -33.57
N GLU A 134 4.71 74.79 -33.86
CA GLU A 134 4.03 74.97 -35.12
C GLU A 134 3.89 76.46 -35.50
N ARG A 135 3.67 77.31 -34.48
CA ARG A 135 3.62 78.79 -34.70
C ARG A 135 4.98 79.36 -35.07
N ASP A 136 6.02 78.98 -34.28
CA ASP A 136 7.36 79.55 -34.51
C ASP A 136 8.00 79.02 -35.79
N ALA A 137 7.66 77.76 -36.17
CA ALA A 137 8.05 77.24 -37.49
C ALA A 137 7.47 78.12 -38.65
N LYS A 138 6.21 78.56 -38.59
CA LYS A 138 5.62 79.44 -39.56
C LYS A 138 6.24 80.85 -39.55
N LEU A 139 6.55 81.38 -38.37
CA LEU A 139 7.21 82.70 -38.25
C LEU A 139 8.66 82.68 -38.77
N LEU A 140 9.31 81.51 -38.74
CA LEU A 140 10.65 81.35 -39.36
C LEU A 140 10.53 81.44 -40.90
N ASP A 141 9.53 80.81 -41.51
CA ASP A 141 9.25 80.90 -42.95
C ASP A 141 8.99 82.36 -43.40
N GLU A 142 8.41 83.18 -42.51
CA GLU A 142 8.15 84.59 -42.68
C GLU A 142 9.37 85.45 -42.32
N GLY A 143 10.48 84.82 -41.84
CA GLY A 143 11.75 85.57 -41.50
C GLY A 143 11.66 86.41 -40.24
N THR A 144 10.67 86.16 -39.35
CA THR A 144 10.39 86.97 -38.16
C THR A 144 11.13 86.47 -36.92
N VAL A 145 11.44 85.16 -36.85
CA VAL A 145 12.15 84.49 -35.72
C VAL A 145 13.44 83.86 -36.21
N SER A 146 14.37 83.53 -35.26
CA SER A 146 15.63 82.85 -35.58
C SER A 146 15.45 81.33 -35.65
N ALA A 147 16.28 80.62 -36.41
CA ALA A 147 16.30 79.15 -36.43
C ALA A 147 16.55 78.53 -35.04
N ASP A 148 17.38 79.18 -34.23
CA ASP A 148 17.72 78.79 -32.86
C ASP A 148 16.47 78.74 -31.95
N THR A 149 15.52 79.68 -32.16
CA THR A 149 14.24 79.73 -31.43
C THR A 149 13.38 78.54 -31.80
N VAL A 150 13.29 78.21 -33.08
CA VAL A 150 12.49 77.02 -33.53
C VAL A 150 13.10 75.71 -33.05
N ASP A 151 14.45 75.62 -33.07
CA ASP A 151 15.13 74.43 -32.55
C ASP A 151 14.88 74.21 -31.02
N SER A 152 14.84 75.31 -30.25
CA SER A 152 14.47 75.30 -28.82
C SER A 152 13.03 74.81 -28.59
N GLU A 153 12.07 75.37 -29.38
CA GLU A 153 10.68 74.98 -29.26
C GLU A 153 10.46 73.53 -29.71
N LYS A 154 11.17 73.05 -30.73
CA LYS A 154 11.19 71.67 -31.16
C LYS A 154 11.69 70.75 -30.06
N SER A 155 12.80 71.08 -29.40
CA SER A 155 13.31 70.30 -28.29
C SER A 155 12.31 70.24 -27.14
N SER A 156 11.60 71.34 -26.85
CA SER A 156 10.52 71.35 -25.83
C SER A 156 9.36 70.45 -26.21
N TYR A 157 8.96 70.44 -27.49
CA TYR A 157 7.94 69.53 -28.00
C TYR A 157 8.36 68.06 -27.89
N ASP A 158 9.61 67.74 -28.34
CA ASP A 158 10.15 66.40 -28.30
C ASP A 158 10.26 65.89 -26.83
N GLN A 159 10.64 66.76 -25.88
CA GLN A 159 10.61 66.41 -24.45
C GLN A 159 9.18 66.11 -23.93
N ALA A 160 8.19 66.92 -24.32
CA ALA A 160 6.81 66.69 -23.95
C ALA A 160 6.27 65.39 -24.53
N VAL A 161 6.64 65.03 -25.76
CA VAL A 161 6.28 63.70 -26.36
C VAL A 161 6.88 62.56 -25.54
N ALA A 162 8.19 62.67 -25.19
CA ALA A 162 8.87 61.68 -24.38
C ALA A 162 8.24 61.51 -22.98
N GLN A 163 7.84 62.63 -22.36
CA GLN A 163 7.16 62.63 -21.06
C GLN A 163 5.82 61.89 -21.11
N VAL A 164 5.00 62.15 -22.13
CA VAL A 164 3.73 61.41 -22.35
C VAL A 164 3.99 59.88 -22.51
N GLY A 165 5.09 59.52 -23.22
CA GLY A 165 5.51 58.14 -23.32
C GLY A 165 5.84 57.47 -21.97
N LEU A 166 6.57 58.22 -21.10
CA LEU A 166 6.87 57.78 -19.75
C LEU A 166 5.61 57.60 -18.89
N ASP A 167 4.67 58.51 -18.98
CA ASP A 167 3.40 58.44 -18.25
C ASP A 167 2.55 57.26 -18.68
N GLN A 168 2.49 56.99 -19.98
CA GLN A 168 1.80 55.80 -20.52
C GLN A 168 2.41 54.52 -19.98
N ALA A 169 3.75 54.41 -19.95
CA ALA A 169 4.46 53.26 -19.38
C ALA A 169 4.16 53.11 -17.86
N SER A 170 4.13 54.24 -17.13
CA SER A 170 3.76 54.26 -15.69
C SER A 170 2.33 53.76 -15.47
N ILE A 171 1.37 54.15 -16.29
CA ILE A 171 -0.03 53.67 -16.22
C ILE A 171 -0.08 52.15 -16.42
N VAL A 172 0.64 51.63 -17.41
CA VAL A 172 0.68 50.16 -17.63
C VAL A 172 1.25 49.43 -16.42
N GLN A 173 2.31 49.97 -15.80
CA GLN A 173 2.90 49.43 -14.59
C GLN A 173 1.90 49.41 -13.42
N ARG A 174 1.20 50.52 -13.16
CA ARG A 174 0.22 50.66 -12.09
C ARG A 174 -1.02 49.78 -12.33
N ASP A 175 -1.46 49.64 -13.57
CA ASP A 175 -2.56 48.77 -13.94
C ASP A 175 -2.23 47.30 -13.70
N ALA A 176 -0.98 46.90 -13.98
CA ALA A 176 -0.50 45.55 -13.66
C ALA A 176 -0.47 45.27 -12.14
N ALA A 177 -0.02 46.28 -11.34
CA ALA A 177 -0.02 46.18 -9.88
C ALA A 177 -1.46 46.01 -9.34
N LEU A 178 -2.40 46.84 -9.80
CA LEU A 178 -3.80 46.74 -9.42
C LEU A 178 -4.40 45.39 -9.78
N LYS A 179 -4.11 44.84 -10.95
CA LYS A 179 -4.57 43.50 -11.34
C LYS A 179 -4.01 42.42 -10.43
N ALA A 180 -2.74 42.50 -10.04
CA ALA A 180 -2.13 41.55 -9.10
C ALA A 180 -2.80 41.61 -7.72
N ALA A 181 -3.10 42.82 -7.23
CA ALA A 181 -3.84 42.99 -5.98
C ALA A 181 -5.28 42.44 -6.05
N GLN A 182 -5.97 42.61 -7.18
CA GLN A 182 -7.31 42.04 -7.42
C GLN A 182 -7.30 40.51 -7.40
N VAL A 183 -6.33 39.86 -8.05
CA VAL A 183 -6.15 38.42 -8.03
C VAL A 183 -5.93 37.92 -6.60
N ASN A 184 -5.11 38.61 -5.81
CA ASN A 184 -4.90 38.25 -4.41
C ASN A 184 -6.17 38.41 -3.57
N LEU A 185 -6.99 39.42 -3.87
CA LEU A 185 -8.32 39.58 -3.23
C LEU A 185 -9.27 38.44 -3.62
N ASP A 186 -9.29 38.04 -4.89
CA ASP A 186 -10.11 36.92 -5.35
C ASP A 186 -9.70 35.61 -4.67
N TYR A 187 -8.40 35.38 -4.43
CA TYR A 187 -7.88 34.24 -3.69
C TYR A 187 -8.29 34.20 -2.22
N THR A 188 -8.82 35.28 -1.64
CA THR A 188 -9.42 35.26 -0.30
C THR A 188 -10.70 34.42 -0.24
N THR A 189 -11.36 34.22 -1.39
CA THR A 189 -12.52 33.35 -1.51
C THR A 189 -12.08 31.98 -1.97
N ILE A 190 -12.12 31.01 -1.08
CA ILE A 190 -11.73 29.63 -1.34
C ILE A 190 -12.94 28.91 -1.95
N VAL A 191 -12.79 28.49 -3.21
CA VAL A 191 -13.87 27.85 -3.97
C VAL A 191 -13.55 26.38 -4.26
N SER A 192 -14.60 25.57 -4.47
CA SER A 192 -14.42 24.20 -4.95
C SER A 192 -14.03 24.19 -6.42
N PRO A 193 -12.93 23.51 -6.80
CA PRO A 193 -12.55 23.36 -8.21
C PRO A 193 -13.32 22.26 -8.94
N VAL A 194 -14.07 21.41 -8.21
CA VAL A 194 -14.77 20.23 -8.75
C VAL A 194 -16.18 20.12 -8.17
N VAL A 195 -17.03 19.36 -8.88
CA VAL A 195 -18.29 18.86 -8.31
C VAL A 195 -17.97 17.64 -7.46
N GLY A 196 -18.53 17.57 -6.26
CA GLY A 196 -18.29 16.44 -5.37
C GLY A 196 -18.84 16.64 -3.96
N THR A 197 -18.37 15.82 -3.04
CA THR A 197 -18.75 15.87 -1.62
C THR A 197 -17.52 16.15 -0.76
N VAL A 198 -17.62 17.04 0.20
CA VAL A 198 -16.55 17.35 1.17
C VAL A 198 -16.40 16.16 2.12
N ILE A 199 -15.24 15.50 2.07
CA ILE A 199 -14.92 14.36 2.93
C ILE A 199 -14.31 14.84 4.25
N THR A 200 -13.38 15.78 4.16
CA THR A 200 -12.64 16.28 5.33
C THR A 200 -12.58 17.81 5.30
N ARG A 201 -12.77 18.40 6.46
CA ARG A 201 -12.59 19.83 6.74
C ARG A 201 -11.51 19.97 7.82
N SER A 202 -10.43 20.68 7.51
CA SER A 202 -9.27 20.85 8.40
C SER A 202 -9.13 22.27 8.92
N ILE A 203 -10.19 23.06 8.86
CA ILE A 203 -10.20 24.49 9.29
C ILE A 203 -11.46 24.86 10.08
N ASP A 204 -11.30 25.87 10.95
CA ASP A 204 -12.39 26.47 11.70
C ASP A 204 -12.45 27.98 11.52
N VAL A 205 -13.64 28.59 11.81
CA VAL A 205 -13.80 30.03 11.79
C VAL A 205 -12.93 30.66 12.88
N GLY A 206 -12.18 31.69 12.52
CA GLY A 206 -11.21 32.36 13.40
C GLY A 206 -9.81 31.76 13.37
N GLN A 207 -9.61 30.61 12.73
CA GLN A 207 -8.30 30.01 12.55
C GLN A 207 -7.48 30.80 11.54
N THR A 208 -6.19 30.98 11.83
CA THR A 208 -5.24 31.60 10.89
C THR A 208 -4.57 30.53 10.03
N VAL A 209 -4.58 30.72 8.72
CA VAL A 209 -3.90 29.88 7.74
C VAL A 209 -2.69 30.63 7.18
N ALA A 210 -1.57 29.91 7.04
CA ALA A 210 -0.32 30.44 6.48
C ALA A 210 0.01 29.67 5.20
N ALA A 211 0.04 30.36 4.06
CA ALA A 211 0.30 29.77 2.75
C ALA A 211 1.76 29.99 2.28
N SER A 212 2.62 30.55 3.13
CA SER A 212 3.95 31.05 2.72
C SER A 212 5.01 29.97 2.51
N LEU A 213 4.91 28.80 3.20
CA LEU A 213 5.91 27.71 3.11
C LEU A 213 5.33 26.45 2.50
N GLN A 214 4.11 26.11 2.87
CA GLN A 214 3.35 24.97 2.32
C GLN A 214 1.89 25.37 2.24
N THR A 215 1.23 25.02 1.16
CA THR A 215 -0.23 25.21 1.05
C THR A 215 -0.93 24.23 1.97
N PRO A 216 -1.55 24.68 3.08
CA PRO A 216 -2.29 23.78 3.94
C PRO A 216 -3.52 23.27 3.22
N THR A 217 -3.80 21.96 3.35
CA THR A 217 -5.06 21.38 2.88
C THR A 217 -6.19 21.81 3.83
N LEU A 218 -7.18 22.52 3.30
CA LEU A 218 -8.31 23.01 4.06
C LEU A 218 -9.52 22.08 3.94
N PHE A 219 -9.77 21.58 2.73
CA PHE A 219 -10.82 20.61 2.42
C PHE A 219 -10.29 19.50 1.55
N ILE A 220 -10.80 18.29 1.74
CA ILE A 220 -10.64 17.17 0.82
C ILE A 220 -12.01 16.89 0.22
N ILE A 221 -12.11 16.99 -1.09
CA ILE A 221 -13.36 16.80 -1.83
C ILE A 221 -13.22 15.53 -2.69
N GLY A 222 -14.15 14.57 -2.48
CA GLY A 222 -14.31 13.39 -3.34
C GLY A 222 -15.24 13.73 -4.50
N LYS A 223 -14.78 13.49 -5.73
CA LYS A 223 -15.52 13.86 -6.93
C LYS A 223 -16.82 13.05 -7.09
N ASP A 224 -16.75 11.76 -6.83
CA ASP A 224 -17.89 10.85 -7.01
C ASP A 224 -17.75 9.69 -5.99
N LEU A 225 -18.69 9.60 -5.06
CA LEU A 225 -18.74 8.55 -4.05
C LEU A 225 -19.50 7.30 -4.52
N THR A 226 -20.09 7.33 -5.73
CA THR A 226 -20.72 6.15 -6.33
C THR A 226 -19.71 5.23 -7.01
N LYS A 227 -18.53 5.76 -7.35
CA LYS A 227 -17.38 5.01 -7.87
C LYS A 227 -16.22 5.14 -6.93
N MET A 228 -15.87 4.04 -6.31
CA MET A 228 -14.83 4.00 -5.31
C MET A 228 -13.77 2.95 -5.66
N GLN A 229 -12.69 2.97 -4.93
CA GLN A 229 -11.62 2.01 -5.05
C GLN A 229 -11.16 1.55 -3.67
N VAL A 230 -10.66 0.33 -3.62
CA VAL A 230 -9.91 -0.18 -2.46
C VAL A 230 -8.43 -0.12 -2.86
N ASP A 231 -7.66 0.65 -2.13
CA ASP A 231 -6.20 0.67 -2.26
C ASP A 231 -5.64 -0.40 -1.31
N THR A 232 -5.09 -1.49 -1.87
CA THR A 232 -4.63 -2.67 -1.10
C THR A 232 -3.13 -2.84 -1.21
N ASN A 233 -2.48 -3.17 -0.08
CA ASN A 233 -1.04 -3.39 -0.05
C ASN A 233 -0.73 -4.88 -0.22
N VAL A 234 -0.27 -5.28 -1.39
CA VAL A 234 0.10 -6.67 -1.72
C VAL A 234 1.59 -6.85 -1.60
N SER A 235 2.03 -7.99 -1.05
CA SER A 235 3.45 -8.29 -0.88
C SER A 235 4.15 -8.50 -2.23
N GLU A 236 5.48 -8.24 -2.28
CA GLU A 236 6.30 -8.50 -3.47
C GLU A 236 6.22 -9.97 -3.93
N ALA A 237 6.07 -10.90 -2.99
CA ALA A 237 5.99 -12.33 -3.30
C ALA A 237 4.72 -12.69 -4.08
N ASP A 238 3.64 -11.94 -3.87
CA ASP A 238 2.30 -12.25 -4.40
C ASP A 238 1.95 -11.41 -5.64
N VAL A 239 2.54 -10.22 -5.78
CA VAL A 239 2.21 -9.29 -6.88
C VAL A 239 2.52 -9.84 -8.26
N GLY A 240 3.52 -10.73 -8.37
CA GLY A 240 3.94 -11.31 -9.65
C GLY A 240 2.86 -12.14 -10.37
N GLY A 241 1.84 -12.61 -9.64
CA GLY A 241 0.71 -13.37 -10.20
C GLY A 241 -0.52 -12.51 -10.52
N LEU A 242 -0.48 -11.20 -10.25
CA LEU A 242 -1.62 -10.32 -10.44
C LEU A 242 -1.63 -9.65 -11.80
N HIS A 243 -2.83 -9.49 -12.35
CA HIS A 243 -3.06 -8.82 -13.63
C HIS A 243 -4.26 -7.90 -13.53
N VAL A 244 -4.22 -6.78 -14.27
CA VAL A 244 -5.35 -5.87 -14.37
C VAL A 244 -6.55 -6.61 -14.97
N GLY A 245 -7.74 -6.40 -14.39
CA GLY A 245 -8.98 -7.03 -14.79
C GLY A 245 -9.33 -8.30 -14.02
N GLN A 246 -8.48 -8.81 -13.15
CA GLN A 246 -8.82 -9.93 -12.28
C GLN A 246 -9.95 -9.55 -11.31
N ASP A 247 -10.82 -10.52 -11.04
CA ASP A 247 -11.91 -10.35 -10.08
C ASP A 247 -11.36 -10.35 -8.65
N ALA A 248 -11.93 -9.49 -7.84
CA ALA A 248 -11.65 -9.40 -6.41
C ALA A 248 -12.96 -9.24 -5.65
N TYR A 249 -12.99 -9.75 -4.44
CA TYR A 249 -14.09 -9.54 -3.52
C TYR A 249 -13.55 -9.07 -2.18
N PHE A 250 -14.33 -8.25 -1.51
CA PHE A 250 -13.93 -7.72 -0.22
C PHE A 250 -15.10 -7.62 0.74
N SER A 251 -14.79 -7.65 2.00
CA SER A 251 -15.75 -7.39 3.09
C SER A 251 -15.26 -6.24 3.94
N VAL A 252 -16.18 -5.52 4.55
CA VAL A 252 -15.87 -4.44 5.50
C VAL A 252 -16.48 -4.79 6.86
N GLN A 253 -15.77 -4.43 7.93
CA GLN A 253 -16.24 -4.75 9.29
C GLN A 253 -17.55 -4.06 9.66
N ALA A 254 -17.87 -2.94 8.99
CA ALA A 254 -19.13 -2.22 9.19
C ALA A 254 -20.36 -3.01 8.70
N PHE A 255 -20.20 -3.93 7.73
CA PHE A 255 -21.28 -4.74 7.17
C PHE A 255 -20.90 -6.24 7.18
N PRO A 256 -20.92 -6.87 8.37
CA PRO A 256 -20.52 -8.28 8.51
C PRO A 256 -21.47 -9.18 7.73
N GLY A 257 -20.91 -10.08 6.92
CA GLY A 257 -21.66 -11.02 6.09
C GLY A 257 -22.06 -10.49 4.71
N GLN A 258 -21.75 -9.26 4.38
CA GLN A 258 -21.93 -8.71 3.04
C GLN A 258 -20.59 -8.72 2.28
N VAL A 259 -20.60 -9.32 1.09
CA VAL A 259 -19.44 -9.39 0.22
C VAL A 259 -19.65 -8.43 -0.96
N PHE A 260 -18.69 -7.57 -1.15
CA PHE A 260 -18.66 -6.63 -2.27
C PHE A 260 -17.71 -7.14 -3.35
N HIS A 261 -18.07 -6.89 -4.60
CA HIS A 261 -17.29 -7.32 -5.76
C HIS A 261 -16.65 -6.13 -6.44
N GLY A 262 -15.40 -6.32 -6.86
CA GLY A 262 -14.63 -5.34 -7.61
C GLY A 262 -13.70 -6.03 -8.58
N ARG A 263 -12.91 -5.23 -9.30
CA ARG A 263 -11.88 -5.70 -10.22
C ARG A 263 -10.61 -4.89 -10.06
N ILE A 264 -9.46 -5.53 -10.28
CA ILE A 264 -8.20 -4.81 -10.35
C ILE A 264 -8.26 -3.83 -11.52
N SER A 265 -8.24 -2.55 -11.19
CA SER A 265 -8.21 -1.45 -12.19
C SER A 265 -6.77 -1.07 -12.53
N GLN A 266 -5.86 -1.14 -11.56
CA GLN A 266 -4.47 -0.75 -11.72
C GLN A 266 -3.58 -1.45 -10.68
N ILE A 267 -2.35 -1.75 -11.08
CA ILE A 267 -1.27 -2.17 -10.19
C ILE A 267 -0.21 -1.07 -10.25
N ARG A 268 0.06 -0.40 -9.13
CA ARG A 268 1.05 0.68 -9.07
C ARG A 268 2.46 0.08 -8.97
N HIS A 269 3.36 0.45 -9.88
CA HIS A 269 4.71 -0.10 -9.94
C HIS A 269 5.69 0.51 -8.92
N GLY A 270 5.29 1.58 -8.23
CA GLY A 270 6.08 2.19 -7.16
C GLY A 270 5.96 1.37 -5.88
N PRO A 271 7.05 0.74 -5.39
CA PRO A 271 7.00 0.00 -4.14
C PRO A 271 6.82 0.93 -2.94
N ILE A 272 6.09 0.46 -1.95
CA ILE A 272 5.94 1.11 -0.64
C ILE A 272 6.53 0.18 0.40
N THR A 273 7.36 0.71 1.30
CA THR A 273 7.88 -0.09 2.41
C THR A 273 7.03 0.14 3.65
N VAL A 274 6.31 -0.88 4.07
CA VAL A 274 5.50 -0.88 5.29
C VAL A 274 6.12 -1.86 6.28
N GLN A 275 6.52 -1.37 7.45
CA GLN A 275 7.15 -2.21 8.49
C GLN A 275 8.31 -3.07 7.98
N ASN A 276 9.19 -2.50 7.15
CA ASN A 276 10.33 -3.17 6.49
C ASN A 276 9.94 -4.29 5.50
N VAL A 277 8.68 -4.37 5.10
CA VAL A 277 8.22 -5.27 4.03
C VAL A 277 7.92 -4.44 2.78
N VAL A 278 8.46 -4.87 1.65
CA VAL A 278 8.16 -4.26 0.35
C VAL A 278 6.79 -4.72 -0.12
N THR A 279 5.91 -3.76 -0.35
CA THR A 279 4.55 -3.99 -0.84
C THR A 279 4.28 -3.13 -2.06
N TYR A 280 3.33 -3.56 -2.86
CA TYR A 280 2.82 -2.84 -4.04
C TYR A 280 1.36 -2.50 -3.82
N ASP A 281 0.99 -1.30 -4.21
CA ASP A 281 -0.38 -0.82 -4.12
C ASP A 281 -1.19 -1.34 -5.32
N VAL A 282 -2.18 -2.17 -5.02
CA VAL A 282 -3.11 -2.73 -6.00
C VAL A 282 -4.48 -2.08 -5.81
N VAL A 283 -4.92 -1.40 -6.85
CA VAL A 283 -6.16 -0.63 -6.85
C VAL A 283 -7.29 -1.50 -7.41
N ILE A 284 -8.32 -1.71 -6.60
CA ILE A 284 -9.51 -2.47 -6.96
C ILE A 284 -10.68 -1.51 -7.08
N GLY A 285 -11.17 -1.31 -8.29
CA GLY A 285 -12.35 -0.47 -8.55
C GLY A 285 -13.64 -1.22 -8.26
N PHE A 286 -14.61 -0.52 -7.67
CA PHE A 286 -15.95 -1.04 -7.42
C PHE A 286 -17.01 0.07 -7.46
N ASP A 287 -18.27 -0.34 -7.67
CA ASP A 287 -19.41 0.57 -7.66
C ASP A 287 -20.10 0.59 -6.30
N ASN A 288 -20.45 1.79 -5.83
CA ASN A 288 -21.12 2.07 -4.55
C ASN A 288 -22.42 2.90 -4.81
N PRO A 289 -23.42 2.35 -5.51
CA PRO A 289 -24.60 3.11 -5.92
C PRO A 289 -25.42 3.64 -4.75
N ASP A 290 -25.49 2.86 -3.68
CA ASP A 290 -26.26 3.20 -2.46
C ASP A 290 -25.48 4.08 -1.50
N ARG A 291 -24.22 4.43 -1.80
CA ARG A 291 -23.31 5.22 -0.94
C ARG A 291 -23.19 4.66 0.49
N LEU A 292 -23.33 3.34 0.64
CA LEU A 292 -23.21 2.65 1.94
C LEU A 292 -21.78 2.64 2.47
N LEU A 293 -20.83 2.56 1.55
CA LEU A 293 -19.42 2.49 1.88
C LEU A 293 -18.82 3.90 1.91
N TYR A 294 -18.15 4.23 3.01
CA TYR A 294 -17.53 5.53 3.22
C TYR A 294 -16.01 5.50 3.00
N PRO A 295 -15.43 6.60 2.52
CA PRO A 295 -13.98 6.76 2.47
C PRO A 295 -13.32 6.54 3.84
N GLY A 296 -12.17 5.86 3.85
CA GLY A 296 -11.43 5.53 5.06
C GLY A 296 -11.83 4.24 5.76
N MET A 297 -12.89 3.54 5.31
CA MET A 297 -13.20 2.21 5.83
C MET A 297 -12.11 1.21 5.44
N THR A 298 -11.81 0.28 6.34
CA THR A 298 -10.89 -0.83 6.09
C THR A 298 -11.65 -1.99 5.46
N ALA A 299 -11.09 -2.54 4.39
CA ALA A 299 -11.60 -3.71 3.69
C ALA A 299 -10.64 -4.89 3.83
N ASP A 300 -11.18 -6.04 4.14
CA ASP A 300 -10.50 -7.32 4.01
C ASP A 300 -10.77 -7.85 2.60
N THR A 301 -9.73 -7.89 1.78
CA THR A 301 -9.81 -8.09 0.34
C THR A 301 -9.21 -9.41 -0.08
N HIS A 302 -9.88 -10.12 -0.98
CA HIS A 302 -9.44 -11.36 -1.59
C HIS A 302 -9.38 -11.18 -3.09
N ILE A 303 -8.18 -11.28 -3.66
CA ILE A 303 -7.93 -11.15 -5.10
C ILE A 303 -7.82 -12.55 -5.68
N VAL A 304 -8.68 -12.90 -6.64
CA VAL A 304 -8.68 -14.21 -7.28
C VAL A 304 -7.55 -14.28 -8.30
N THR A 305 -6.57 -15.16 -8.05
CA THR A 305 -5.43 -15.35 -8.96
C THR A 305 -5.69 -16.44 -9.98
N ASP A 306 -6.26 -17.54 -9.53
CA ASP A 306 -6.58 -18.70 -10.36
C ASP A 306 -7.95 -19.26 -9.97
N GLU A 307 -8.74 -19.67 -10.95
CA GLU A 307 -10.02 -20.33 -10.75
C GLU A 307 -10.14 -21.53 -11.67
N HIS A 308 -10.33 -22.71 -11.08
CA HIS A 308 -10.67 -23.93 -11.81
C HIS A 308 -12.12 -24.30 -11.51
N ARG A 309 -12.96 -24.33 -12.54
CA ARG A 309 -14.38 -24.68 -12.43
C ARG A 309 -14.60 -26.14 -12.76
N ASN A 310 -15.56 -26.77 -12.08
CA ASN A 310 -15.98 -28.15 -12.36
C ASN A 310 -14.86 -29.20 -12.18
N VAL A 311 -13.99 -29.05 -11.20
CA VAL A 311 -12.91 -29.98 -10.87
C VAL A 311 -13.29 -30.86 -9.67
N LEU A 312 -12.69 -32.06 -9.57
CA LEU A 312 -12.82 -32.90 -8.38
C LEU A 312 -11.99 -32.30 -7.26
N ARG A 313 -12.60 -32.15 -6.11
CA ARG A 313 -11.99 -31.52 -4.94
C ARG A 313 -12.17 -32.36 -3.69
N VAL A 314 -11.15 -32.33 -2.86
CA VAL A 314 -11.09 -33.06 -1.57
C VAL A 314 -10.52 -32.16 -0.49
N PRO A 315 -10.84 -32.38 0.79
CA PRO A 315 -10.21 -31.68 1.88
C PRO A 315 -8.68 -31.87 1.85
N LEU A 316 -7.93 -30.80 2.03
CA LEU A 316 -6.46 -30.80 2.00
C LEU A 316 -5.84 -31.86 2.95
N PRO A 317 -6.36 -32.12 4.17
CA PRO A 317 -5.84 -33.19 5.03
C PRO A 317 -5.88 -34.59 4.42
N ALA A 318 -6.81 -34.89 3.49
CA ALA A 318 -6.89 -36.19 2.83
C ALA A 318 -5.63 -36.53 2.00
N THR A 319 -4.95 -35.54 1.47
CA THR A 319 -3.70 -35.73 0.68
C THR A 319 -2.47 -35.97 1.56
N ARG A 320 -2.57 -35.64 2.85
CA ARG A 320 -1.48 -35.78 3.84
C ARG A 320 -1.65 -37.03 4.70
N PHE A 321 -2.80 -37.69 4.63
CA PHE A 321 -3.08 -38.89 5.41
C PHE A 321 -2.24 -40.08 4.93
N SER A 322 -1.68 -40.85 5.90
CA SER A 322 -0.98 -42.11 5.66
C SER A 322 -1.36 -43.13 6.73
N PRO A 323 -1.93 -44.30 6.36
CA PRO A 323 -2.32 -45.30 7.33
C PRO A 323 -1.12 -45.92 8.02
N GLY A 324 -1.21 -46.14 9.34
CA GLY A 324 -0.24 -46.91 10.12
C GLY A 324 1.02 -46.17 10.55
N GLY A 325 1.02 -44.84 10.57
CA GLY A 325 2.17 -44.07 11.11
C GLY A 325 3.50 -44.29 10.39
N LEU A 326 3.46 -44.79 9.14
CA LEU A 326 4.63 -44.79 8.25
C LEU A 326 4.92 -43.36 7.81
N GLY A 327 5.28 -42.56 8.80
CA GLY A 327 5.80 -41.23 8.57
C GLY A 327 7.06 -41.31 7.72
N HIS A 328 7.06 -40.52 6.65
CA HIS A 328 8.25 -40.10 5.92
C HIS A 328 9.16 -41.25 5.44
N ALA A 329 8.77 -41.90 4.34
CA ALA A 329 9.76 -42.50 3.48
C ALA A 329 10.73 -41.39 3.06
N ALA A 330 11.96 -41.49 3.56
CA ALA A 330 13.05 -40.58 3.32
C ALA A 330 13.16 -40.27 1.83
N ARG A 331 13.17 -38.98 1.49
CA ARG A 331 13.71 -38.51 0.21
C ARG A 331 15.07 -39.18 0.00
N PRO A 332 15.34 -39.76 -1.15
CA PRO A 332 16.71 -40.18 -1.47
C PRO A 332 17.55 -38.91 -1.53
N THR A 333 18.40 -38.71 -0.56
CA THR A 333 19.48 -37.74 -0.60
C THR A 333 20.43 -38.20 -1.72
N PRO A 334 20.80 -37.32 -2.67
CA PRO A 334 21.90 -37.63 -3.60
C PRO A 334 23.17 -37.81 -2.77
N GLY A 335 23.82 -38.98 -2.92
CA GLY A 335 25.02 -39.32 -2.22
C GLY A 335 26.13 -38.32 -2.50
N VAL A 336 26.60 -37.68 -1.45
CA VAL A 336 27.88 -36.99 -1.44
C VAL A 336 28.89 -37.97 -0.92
N GLY A 337 29.81 -38.31 -1.80
CA GLY A 337 30.94 -39.21 -1.54
C GLY A 337 31.76 -38.74 -0.34
N ARG A 338 32.02 -39.71 0.47
CA ARG A 338 32.84 -39.60 1.67
C ARG A 338 34.30 -39.75 1.20
N GLU A 339 35.01 -38.65 1.21
CA GLU A 339 36.50 -38.71 1.14
C GLU A 339 37.05 -38.34 2.50
N GLN A 340 37.63 -39.35 3.14
CA GLN A 340 38.36 -39.21 4.39
C GLN A 340 39.76 -38.71 4.05
N THR A 341 40.18 -37.61 4.61
CA THR A 341 41.59 -37.36 4.90
C THR A 341 41.74 -36.81 6.32
N ARG A 342 42.56 -37.51 7.01
CA ARG A 342 43.06 -37.45 8.38
C ARG A 342 44.22 -36.44 8.47
N GLY A 343 44.27 -35.66 9.55
CA GLY A 343 45.42 -34.79 9.92
C GLY A 343 44.93 -33.82 10.97
N GLU A 344 45.08 -34.08 12.11
CA GLU A 344 45.98 -34.10 13.24
C GLU A 344 46.57 -32.71 13.59
N LEU A 345 46.37 -32.35 14.92
CA LEU A 345 47.12 -31.49 15.84
C LEU A 345 47.02 -29.97 15.73
N ALA A 346 46.68 -29.31 16.74
CA ALA A 346 47.08 -28.86 18.04
C ALA A 346 46.42 -27.52 18.35
N ALA A 347 45.71 -27.40 19.44
CA ALA A 347 46.03 -26.71 20.70
C ALA A 347 46.61 -25.28 20.54
N ASP A 348 45.93 -24.26 21.00
CA ASP A 348 46.23 -23.62 22.31
C ASP A 348 45.32 -22.39 22.55
N SER A 349 44.69 -22.36 23.64
CA SER A 349 44.63 -21.45 24.78
C SER A 349 44.44 -19.96 24.57
N ALA A 350 43.46 -19.51 25.32
CA ALA A 350 43.44 -18.46 26.32
C ALA A 350 42.97 -17.06 25.88
N THR A 351 41.88 -16.64 26.40
CA THR A 351 41.69 -15.88 27.68
C THR A 351 41.51 -14.36 27.51
N ALA A 352 40.44 -13.90 28.11
CA ALA A 352 40.22 -12.63 28.82
C ALA A 352 39.66 -11.42 28.09
N ALA A 353 38.45 -11.08 28.49
CA ALA A 353 38.04 -9.69 28.74
C ALA A 353 38.79 -9.14 29.97
N PRO A 354 38.82 -7.85 30.26
CA PRO A 354 37.68 -7.12 30.76
C PRO A 354 37.60 -5.60 30.42
N ALA A 355 36.39 -5.08 30.61
CA ALA A 355 35.90 -3.80 31.15
C ALA A 355 36.85 -2.67 31.56
N LEU A 356 36.33 -1.45 31.42
CA LEU A 356 36.20 -0.32 32.36
C LEU A 356 36.42 1.03 31.66
N GLU A 357 35.40 1.90 31.68
CA GLU A 357 35.25 3.14 32.50
C GLU A 357 36.13 4.35 32.16
N GLY A 358 35.44 5.51 32.20
CA GLY A 358 35.98 6.83 32.50
C GLY A 358 35.86 7.79 31.31
N GLY A 359 35.02 8.80 31.28
CA GLY A 359 34.89 9.87 32.25
C GLY A 359 35.73 11.07 31.79
N GLY A 360 35.11 12.24 31.52
CA GLY A 360 35.91 13.45 31.41
C GLY A 360 35.27 14.60 30.62
N GLU A 361 34.60 15.45 31.35
CA GLU A 361 34.35 16.87 31.18
C GLU A 361 35.47 17.68 30.51
N GLY A 362 35.07 18.76 29.81
CA GLY A 362 35.98 19.88 29.71
C GLY A 362 35.74 20.85 28.53
N ARG A 363 34.86 21.83 28.72
CA ARG A 363 35.09 23.30 28.61
C ARG A 363 35.65 23.92 27.34
N ARG A 364 34.81 24.84 26.79
CA ARG A 364 35.07 26.26 26.46
C ARG A 364 36.14 26.63 25.43
N ALA A 365 35.72 27.37 24.37
CA ALA A 365 35.93 28.80 24.11
C ALA A 365 35.84 29.04 22.62
N ARG A 366 34.97 29.94 22.12
CA ARG A 366 35.14 31.38 21.81
C ARG A 366 36.17 31.72 20.72
N GLY A 367 35.71 32.42 19.71
CA GLY A 367 36.49 33.22 18.74
C GLY A 367 35.81 33.21 17.36
N THR A 368 34.95 34.10 17.02
CA THR A 368 35.05 35.45 16.41
C THR A 368 35.85 35.53 15.09
N ASP A 369 35.16 36.21 14.15
CA ASP A 369 35.60 37.04 13.04
C ASP A 369 35.70 36.39 11.66
N ALA A 370 34.86 36.80 10.78
CA ALA A 370 34.80 37.97 9.92
C ALA A 370 35.41 37.74 8.52
N ALA A 371 34.69 38.26 7.54
CA ALA A 371 35.11 38.77 6.24
C ALA A 371 34.97 37.89 4.98
N ALA A 372 34.07 38.32 4.14
CA ALA A 372 34.03 38.13 2.69
C ALA A 372 35.13 39.03 2.03
N PRO A 373 35.24 39.18 0.70
CA PRO A 373 34.80 38.40 -0.47
C PRO A 373 35.93 38.17 -1.50
N GLY A 374 35.69 37.41 -2.56
CA GLY A 374 36.62 37.24 -3.66
C GLY A 374 36.01 36.67 -4.94
N GLU A 375 35.82 37.54 -5.89
CA GLU A 375 35.52 37.28 -7.30
C GLU A 375 36.60 36.45 -8.00
N GLY A 376 36.23 35.73 -9.06
CA GLY A 376 37.19 35.14 -9.98
C GLY A 376 36.61 34.21 -11.03
N ARG A 377 36.14 34.77 -12.07
CA ARG A 377 36.16 34.44 -13.51
C ARG A 377 36.95 33.22 -13.97
N GLY A 378 36.32 32.42 -14.86
CA GLY A 378 36.84 32.21 -16.18
C GLY A 378 37.04 30.78 -16.65
N PRO A 379 36.85 30.48 -17.92
CA PRO A 379 36.52 29.16 -18.45
C PRO A 379 37.76 28.43 -19.01
N GLY A 380 37.72 27.07 -18.94
CA GLY A 380 38.77 26.23 -19.52
C GLY A 380 38.19 25.04 -20.31
N ARG A 381 38.29 25.14 -21.61
CA ARG A 381 38.19 24.06 -22.63
C ARG A 381 39.34 23.06 -22.49
N GLY A 382 39.08 21.80 -22.93
CA GLY A 382 40.10 20.83 -23.33
C GLY A 382 39.56 19.44 -23.29
N GLN A 383 39.11 18.86 -24.41
CA GLN A 383 39.80 17.89 -25.28
C GLN A 383 40.41 16.75 -24.48
N GLY A 384 39.85 15.49 -24.52
CA GLY A 384 39.98 14.61 -25.65
C GLY A 384 41.19 13.72 -25.50
N PHE A 385 41.02 12.43 -25.17
CA PHE A 385 41.98 11.39 -25.60
C PHE A 385 41.25 10.05 -25.75
N ARG A 386 41.34 9.54 -26.97
CA ARG A 386 41.12 8.15 -27.37
C ARG A 386 42.30 7.28 -26.99
N ARG A 387 42.05 6.02 -26.75
CA ARG A 387 42.79 4.82 -27.15
C ARG A 387 42.65 3.77 -26.02
N ASP A 388 42.52 2.55 -26.21
CA ASP A 388 42.64 1.56 -27.28
C ASP A 388 42.74 0.18 -26.56
N GLY A 389 42.08 -0.82 -27.09
CA GLY A 389 42.57 -2.18 -27.19
C GLY A 389 42.66 -3.05 -25.91
N GLY A 390 41.84 -4.08 -25.85
CA GLY A 390 41.97 -5.18 -24.91
C GLY A 390 40.90 -6.24 -25.08
N ASP A 391 40.97 -6.91 -26.22
CA ASP A 391 40.32 -8.19 -26.52
C ASP A 391 40.65 -9.25 -25.45
N ARG A 392 39.64 -9.86 -24.79
CA ARG A 392 39.74 -11.19 -24.15
C ARG A 392 38.38 -11.88 -24.12
N THR A 393 38.26 -12.73 -25.12
CA THR A 393 37.66 -14.08 -25.09
C THR A 393 36.45 -14.35 -24.20
N ALA A 394 35.41 -14.71 -24.91
CA ALA A 394 34.20 -15.43 -24.56
C ALA A 394 34.41 -16.50 -23.45
N GLY A 395 33.60 -16.35 -22.39
CA GLY A 395 33.22 -17.41 -21.50
C GLY A 395 31.71 -17.56 -21.61
N ASP A 396 31.34 -18.57 -22.35
CA ASP A 396 29.97 -19.00 -22.58
C ASP A 396 29.43 -19.60 -21.26
N HIS A 397 28.53 -18.85 -20.58
CA HIS A 397 27.71 -19.43 -19.53
C HIS A 397 26.30 -19.57 -20.10
N PRO A 398 25.76 -20.79 -20.17
CA PRO A 398 24.40 -21.02 -20.62
C PRO A 398 23.45 -20.38 -19.57
N GLY A 399 22.78 -19.35 -19.98
CA GLY A 399 21.70 -18.71 -19.24
C GLY A 399 20.63 -19.74 -18.86
N GLY A 400 20.55 -20.02 -17.57
CA GLY A 400 19.41 -20.72 -16.98
C GLY A 400 18.17 -19.89 -17.18
N GLY A 401 17.41 -20.18 -18.22
CA GLY A 401 16.09 -19.61 -18.41
C GLY A 401 15.21 -19.99 -17.24
N HIS A 402 14.81 -19.00 -16.48
CA HIS A 402 13.66 -19.12 -15.59
C HIS A 402 12.41 -19.38 -16.45
N ARG A 403 12.18 -20.66 -16.76
CA ARG A 403 10.86 -21.14 -17.17
C ARG A 403 9.91 -20.82 -16.02
N GLY A 404 8.99 -19.91 -16.26
CA GLY A 404 7.87 -19.66 -15.39
C GLY A 404 7.27 -20.99 -14.94
N GLN A 405 7.18 -21.19 -13.65
CA GLN A 405 6.47 -22.32 -13.03
C GLN A 405 4.99 -22.20 -13.39
N ARG A 406 4.62 -22.65 -14.58
CA ARG A 406 3.25 -23.06 -14.85
C ARG A 406 2.99 -24.26 -13.95
N GLY A 407 2.03 -24.13 -13.05
CA GLY A 407 1.46 -25.10 -12.14
C GLY A 407 2.18 -26.43 -12.06
N ALA A 408 3.11 -26.59 -11.13
CA ALA A 408 3.74 -27.89 -10.90
C ALA A 408 2.68 -28.83 -10.36
N THR A 409 2.13 -29.66 -11.23
CA THR A 409 1.27 -30.77 -10.82
C THR A 409 2.10 -31.70 -9.96
N HIS A 410 1.80 -31.70 -8.66
CA HIS A 410 2.51 -32.56 -7.70
C HIS A 410 1.81 -33.91 -7.65
N ALA A 411 2.56 -35.01 -7.81
CA ALA A 411 2.05 -36.35 -7.60
C ALA A 411 1.71 -36.52 -6.10
N GLY A 412 0.47 -36.82 -5.81
CA GLY A 412 -0.05 -37.10 -4.48
C GLY A 412 -0.64 -38.50 -4.39
N ARG A 413 -1.14 -38.84 -3.21
CA ARG A 413 -1.85 -40.10 -2.96
C ARG A 413 -3.01 -39.82 -2.03
N VAL A 414 -4.19 -40.34 -2.37
CA VAL A 414 -5.35 -40.34 -1.50
C VAL A 414 -5.74 -41.76 -1.17
N TRP A 415 -6.37 -41.95 -0.03
CA TRP A 415 -6.81 -43.25 0.46
C TRP A 415 -8.33 -43.35 0.38
N VAL A 416 -8.80 -44.22 -0.50
CA VAL A 416 -10.24 -44.53 -0.65
C VAL A 416 -10.61 -45.64 0.29
N LEU A 417 -11.74 -45.50 0.98
CA LEU A 417 -12.30 -46.54 1.85
C LEU A 417 -13.25 -47.41 1.02
N GLU A 418 -12.87 -48.67 0.75
CA GLU A 418 -13.72 -49.63 0.06
C GLU A 418 -14.83 -50.17 0.99
N ALA A 419 -15.90 -50.74 0.42
CA ALA A 419 -17.08 -51.23 1.15
C ALA A 419 -16.72 -52.33 2.18
N ASP A 420 -15.61 -53.02 2.00
CA ASP A 420 -15.09 -54.06 2.94
C ASP A 420 -14.17 -53.43 4.03
N GLY A 421 -14.14 -52.12 4.17
CA GLY A 421 -13.36 -51.46 5.22
C GLY A 421 -11.86 -51.39 4.96
N LYS A 422 -11.40 -51.83 3.79
CA LYS A 422 -9.98 -51.75 3.39
C LYS A 422 -9.66 -50.40 2.77
N LEU A 423 -8.42 -49.97 2.99
CA LEU A 423 -7.89 -48.75 2.41
C LEU A 423 -7.16 -49.07 1.10
N LYS A 424 -7.56 -48.41 0.04
CA LYS A 424 -6.91 -48.47 -1.26
C LYS A 424 -6.18 -47.14 -1.56
N ALA A 425 -4.88 -47.23 -1.78
CA ALA A 425 -4.12 -46.07 -2.18
C ALA A 425 -4.31 -45.76 -3.67
N VAL A 426 -4.80 -44.59 -3.99
CA VAL A 426 -4.99 -44.15 -5.36
C VAL A 426 -4.00 -43.00 -5.65
N PRO A 427 -3.12 -43.17 -6.65
CA PRO A 427 -2.23 -42.09 -7.08
C PRO A 427 -3.05 -40.99 -7.77
N VAL A 428 -2.81 -39.73 -7.37
CA VAL A 428 -3.51 -38.57 -7.91
C VAL A 428 -2.51 -37.48 -8.25
N THR A 429 -2.88 -36.67 -9.18
CA THR A 429 -2.21 -35.41 -9.48
C THR A 429 -2.91 -34.30 -8.72
N LEU A 430 -2.18 -33.59 -7.89
CA LEU A 430 -2.67 -32.45 -7.11
C LEU A 430 -2.61 -31.21 -7.98
N GLY A 431 -3.72 -30.47 -8.04
CA GLY A 431 -3.85 -29.21 -8.76
C GLY A 431 -3.90 -28.01 -7.81
N LEU A 432 -4.84 -27.11 -8.08
CA LEU A 432 -5.05 -25.88 -7.32
C LEU A 432 -5.55 -26.19 -5.91
N ASP A 433 -5.08 -25.43 -4.92
CA ASP A 433 -5.62 -25.47 -3.55
C ASP A 433 -6.10 -24.08 -3.10
N ASP A 434 -7.14 -24.07 -2.26
CA ASP A 434 -7.70 -22.88 -1.62
C ASP A 434 -7.38 -22.80 -0.11
N GLY A 435 -6.46 -23.66 0.37
CA GLY A 435 -6.12 -23.80 1.79
C GLY A 435 -7.04 -24.74 2.57
N THR A 436 -8.26 -25.03 2.10
CA THR A 436 -9.24 -25.95 2.71
C THR A 436 -9.44 -27.19 1.84
N LEU A 437 -9.66 -26.98 0.57
CA LEU A 437 -9.86 -27.98 -0.46
C LEU A 437 -8.70 -27.96 -1.45
N ILE A 438 -8.44 -29.09 -2.08
CA ILE A 438 -7.43 -29.23 -3.13
C ILE A 438 -8.03 -29.98 -4.31
N GLU A 439 -7.72 -29.49 -5.50
CA GLU A 439 -8.05 -30.16 -6.75
C GLU A 439 -7.26 -31.46 -6.89
N ILE A 440 -7.96 -32.50 -7.27
CA ILE A 440 -7.35 -33.79 -7.58
C ILE A 440 -7.79 -34.26 -8.96
N SER A 441 -6.84 -34.90 -9.68
CA SER A 441 -7.13 -35.60 -10.93
C SER A 441 -6.34 -36.91 -10.99
N GLY A 442 -6.94 -37.95 -11.52
CA GLY A 442 -6.26 -39.24 -11.65
C GLY A 442 -7.18 -40.36 -12.07
N PRO A 443 -6.64 -41.45 -12.60
CA PRO A 443 -7.41 -42.66 -12.92
C PRO A 443 -7.85 -43.33 -11.62
N GLY A 444 -9.16 -43.61 -11.46
CA GLY A 444 -9.70 -44.35 -10.32
C GLY A 444 -10.22 -43.51 -9.18
N ILE A 445 -10.53 -42.22 -9.45
CA ILE A 445 -11.29 -41.38 -8.53
C ILE A 445 -12.47 -40.76 -9.28
N SER A 446 -13.64 -40.92 -8.70
CA SER A 446 -14.90 -40.37 -9.18
C SER A 446 -15.62 -39.56 -8.11
N GLU A 447 -16.56 -38.72 -8.55
CA GLU A 447 -17.41 -37.94 -7.68
C GLU A 447 -18.26 -38.90 -6.77
N GLY A 448 -18.35 -38.57 -5.49
CA GLY A 448 -19.09 -39.36 -4.50
C GLY A 448 -18.27 -40.45 -3.80
N GLU A 449 -17.03 -40.69 -4.21
CA GLU A 449 -16.17 -41.66 -3.51
C GLU A 449 -15.81 -41.20 -2.10
N THR A 450 -15.72 -42.14 -1.18
CA THR A 450 -15.37 -41.88 0.23
C THR A 450 -13.88 -41.99 0.43
N ILE A 451 -13.24 -40.89 0.77
CA ILE A 451 -11.81 -40.80 1.07
C ILE A 451 -11.56 -40.63 2.56
N VAL A 452 -10.41 -41.09 3.01
CA VAL A 452 -10.00 -40.97 4.42
C VAL A 452 -9.21 -39.65 4.60
N VAL A 453 -9.65 -38.87 5.58
CA VAL A 453 -9.03 -37.60 5.97
C VAL A 453 -8.14 -37.76 7.19
N ASN A 454 -8.57 -38.58 8.15
CA ASN A 454 -7.86 -38.80 9.40
C ASN A 454 -8.20 -40.19 10.00
N GLN A 455 -7.36 -40.65 10.91
CA GLN A 455 -7.59 -41.88 11.70
C GLN A 455 -7.74 -41.48 13.18
N ILE A 456 -8.83 -41.88 13.80
CA ILE A 456 -9.02 -41.70 15.24
C ILE A 456 -8.42 -42.91 15.95
N ASN A 457 -7.40 -42.70 16.77
CA ASN A 457 -6.88 -43.70 17.69
C ASN A 457 -7.59 -43.51 19.03
N GLU A 458 -8.20 -44.60 19.59
CA GLU A 458 -8.90 -44.61 20.91
C GLU A 458 -8.07 -44.02 22.08
N ASN A 459 -6.75 -43.87 21.90
CA ASN A 459 -5.89 -43.25 22.89
C ASN A 459 -5.98 -41.72 22.93
N ASP A 460 -6.50 -41.09 21.88
CA ASP A 460 -6.66 -39.63 21.82
C ASP A 460 -7.99 -39.19 22.49
N GLU A 461 -8.99 -40.07 22.52
CA GLU A 461 -10.26 -39.83 23.22
C GLU A 461 -10.09 -39.75 24.75
N LYS A 462 -9.07 -40.44 25.32
CA LYS A 462 -8.70 -40.34 26.73
C LYS A 462 -7.87 -39.12 27.11
N ARG A 463 -7.43 -38.35 26.14
CA ARG A 463 -6.65 -37.11 26.32
C ARG A 463 -7.46 -35.83 26.06
N ALA A 464 -8.71 -35.95 25.65
CA ALA A 464 -9.59 -34.79 25.59
C ALA A 464 -9.81 -34.27 27.01
N PRO A 465 -9.53 -32.99 27.32
CA PRO A 465 -9.85 -32.41 28.61
C PRO A 465 -11.36 -32.47 28.78
N GLY A 466 -11.80 -33.18 29.81
CA GLY A 466 -13.22 -33.27 30.17
C GLY A 466 -13.80 -31.86 30.37
N PRO A 467 -15.12 -31.66 30.16
CA PRO A 467 -15.76 -30.39 30.40
C PRO A 467 -15.86 -30.13 31.92
N GLY A 468 -14.80 -29.60 32.50
CA GLY A 468 -14.73 -29.33 33.93
C GLY A 468 -13.63 -28.38 34.30
N ASN A 469 -14.01 -27.15 34.62
CA ASN A 469 -13.22 -26.05 35.22
C ASN A 469 -12.57 -25.01 34.31
N ALA A 470 -13.38 -24.35 33.53
CA ALA A 470 -13.08 -22.99 33.09
C ALA A 470 -13.84 -21.99 33.98
N ASN A 471 -13.46 -21.88 35.27
CA ASN A 471 -13.87 -20.74 36.12
C ASN A 471 -13.19 -20.80 37.49
N ALA A 472 -11.91 -20.48 37.58
CA ALA A 472 -11.28 -20.07 38.84
C ALA A 472 -9.86 -19.52 38.68
N ASN A 473 -9.58 -18.54 37.79
CA ASN A 473 -8.34 -17.75 37.91
C ASN A 473 -8.34 -16.46 37.03
N ALA A 474 -9.48 -15.82 36.87
CA ALA A 474 -9.57 -14.52 36.20
C ALA A 474 -10.05 -13.40 37.14
N PHE A 475 -9.64 -13.43 38.42
CA PHE A 475 -9.89 -12.30 39.33
C PHE A 475 -8.75 -12.20 40.37
N ARG A 476 -7.56 -11.80 39.92
CA ARG A 476 -6.55 -11.18 40.78
C ARG A 476 -5.48 -10.55 39.90
N ALA A 477 -5.57 -9.26 39.74
CA ALA A 477 -4.49 -8.27 39.54
C ALA A 477 -4.90 -7.17 38.57
N ALA A 478 -5.52 -6.16 39.08
CA ALA A 478 -5.34 -4.76 38.66
C ALA A 478 -6.07 -3.86 39.64
N GLY A 479 -5.41 -3.52 40.74
CA GLY A 479 -5.74 -2.37 41.55
C GLY A 479 -5.21 -1.10 40.91
N PRO A 480 -5.88 0.03 41.02
CA PRO A 480 -5.46 1.28 40.42
C PRO A 480 -4.31 1.89 41.23
N ARG A 481 -3.27 2.37 40.55
CA ARG A 481 -2.33 3.36 41.09
C ARG A 481 -2.50 4.66 40.31
N PHE A 482 -2.70 5.70 41.09
CA PHE A 482 -2.78 7.12 40.77
C PHE A 482 -1.71 7.62 39.81
#